data_40728efb101fa55e2031f09b07c21e81
#
_entry.id   40728efb101fa55e2031f09b07c21e81
#
_cell.length_a   1.000
_cell.length_b   1.000
_cell.length_c   1.000
_cell.angle_alpha   90.00
_cell.angle_beta   90.00
_cell.angle_gamma   90.00
#
_symmetry.space_group_name_H-M   'P 1'
#
loop_
_entity.id
_entity.type
_entity.pdbx_description
1 polymer ?
#
loop_
_entity_poly.entity_id
_entity_poly.type
_entity_poly.pdbx_seq_one_letter_code
_entity_poly.pdbx_strand_id
1 'polypeptide(L)'
;MARDKNRYLTGILGSVVLRRSRKSTIITSRVVPGTMKQSVETKKIAGEFGVASKLARYIRTMFKYDTGIYRDTEMHNRLTVEVHHSLLACKNEETAFYEFEEDTFDSLTTVEHLIKSQVRKRLYRLPTVIREGEIVTVRFKNDSRRSMLQFPGMSTGCKLTVSVGLFRLADGLMISTPMKKGLKLQKYKPLHADLDFVFKVPEGCLYVICLFLRYYRASVLLEGVKWHAGAICSAKITPGDFEDDHQHHWIKMPDLHFIPPS
;
A
#
# COMPACT_ATOMS: atom_id res chain seq x y z
N MET A 1 -17.84 -31.40 -9.42
CA MET A 1 -18.43 -31.35 -10.76
C MET A 1 -17.88 -30.12 -11.47
N ALA A 2 -17.39 -30.24 -12.71
CA ALA A 2 -16.90 -29.10 -13.47
C ALA A 2 -18.08 -28.27 -14.00
N ARG A 3 -17.94 -26.95 -14.04
CA ARG A 3 -18.95 -26.02 -14.56
C ARG A 3 -18.32 -25.14 -15.62
N ASP A 4 -19.05 -24.87 -16.69
CA ASP A 4 -18.67 -23.83 -17.65
C ASP A 4 -19.04 -22.45 -17.08
N LYS A 5 -18.04 -21.57 -17.01
CA LYS A 5 -18.24 -20.19 -16.57
C LYS A 5 -17.47 -19.29 -17.52
N ASN A 6 -18.19 -18.59 -18.40
CA ASN A 6 -17.60 -17.65 -19.37
C ASN A 6 -16.52 -18.27 -20.27
N ARG A 7 -16.81 -19.38 -20.93
CA ARG A 7 -15.91 -20.14 -21.82
C ARG A 7 -14.73 -20.84 -21.12
N TYR A 8 -14.71 -20.91 -19.78
CA TYR A 8 -13.69 -21.64 -19.04
C TYR A 8 -14.34 -22.71 -18.17
N LEU A 9 -13.85 -23.91 -18.29
CA LEU A 9 -14.22 -24.99 -17.39
C LEU A 9 -13.56 -24.79 -16.03
N THR A 10 -14.35 -24.87 -14.96
CA THR A 10 -13.85 -24.77 -13.58
C THR A 10 -14.51 -25.83 -12.71
N GLY A 11 -13.76 -26.37 -11.75
CA GLY A 11 -14.26 -27.37 -10.82
C GLY A 11 -13.46 -28.68 -10.86
N ILE A 12 -14.05 -29.74 -10.33
CA ILE A 12 -13.43 -31.06 -10.24
C ILE A 12 -14.02 -31.98 -11.33
N LEU A 13 -13.13 -32.60 -12.08
CA LEU A 13 -13.48 -33.61 -13.10
C LEU A 13 -12.61 -34.85 -12.87
N GLY A 14 -13.17 -35.87 -12.22
CA GLY A 14 -12.43 -37.09 -11.88
C GLY A 14 -11.20 -36.82 -11.00
N SER A 15 -10.03 -37.19 -11.49
CA SER A 15 -8.73 -37.01 -10.85
C SER A 15 -8.09 -35.65 -11.09
N VAL A 16 -8.76 -34.72 -11.78
CA VAL A 16 -8.21 -33.40 -12.11
C VAL A 16 -9.07 -32.27 -11.54
N VAL A 17 -8.41 -31.13 -11.26
CA VAL A 17 -9.02 -29.87 -10.87
C VAL A 17 -8.79 -28.86 -11.97
N LEU A 18 -9.86 -28.29 -12.47
CA LEU A 18 -9.86 -27.25 -13.49
C LEU A 18 -9.97 -25.88 -12.79
N ARG A 19 -9.00 -25.02 -12.98
CA ARG A 19 -8.95 -23.67 -12.41
C ARG A 19 -8.86 -22.64 -13.53
N ARG A 20 -9.63 -21.57 -13.41
CA ARG A 20 -9.51 -20.44 -14.33
C ARG A 20 -8.24 -19.65 -14.04
N SER A 21 -7.38 -19.47 -15.05
CA SER A 21 -6.37 -18.43 -15.09
C SER A 21 -6.88 -17.25 -15.94
N ARG A 22 -6.14 -16.13 -15.99
CA ARG A 22 -6.58 -14.92 -16.72
C ARG A 22 -6.95 -15.17 -18.20
N LYS A 23 -6.22 -16.04 -18.87
CA LYS A 23 -6.38 -16.32 -20.31
C LYS A 23 -6.52 -17.81 -20.66
N SER A 24 -6.53 -18.71 -19.67
CA SER A 24 -6.52 -20.15 -19.89
C SER A 24 -7.19 -20.91 -18.74
N THR A 25 -7.53 -22.17 -18.98
CA THR A 25 -7.86 -23.12 -17.92
C THR A 25 -6.60 -23.87 -17.52
N ILE A 26 -6.27 -23.84 -16.25
CA ILE A 26 -5.17 -24.63 -15.68
C ILE A 26 -5.76 -25.95 -15.21
N ILE A 27 -5.14 -27.05 -15.64
CA ILE A 27 -5.50 -28.39 -15.26
C ILE A 27 -4.42 -28.91 -14.29
N THR A 28 -4.83 -29.29 -13.10
CA THR A 28 -3.93 -29.86 -12.09
C THR A 28 -4.49 -31.18 -11.57
N SER A 29 -3.63 -32.10 -11.16
CA SER A 29 -4.07 -33.32 -10.51
C SER A 29 -4.80 -32.98 -9.21
N ARG A 30 -5.84 -33.73 -8.90
CA ARG A 30 -6.54 -33.62 -7.65
C ARG A 30 -5.66 -34.18 -6.54
N VAL A 31 -5.32 -33.35 -5.57
CA VAL A 31 -4.63 -33.81 -4.38
C VAL A 31 -5.62 -34.56 -3.50
N VAL A 32 -5.27 -35.80 -3.15
CA VAL A 32 -6.05 -36.59 -2.20
C VAL A 32 -5.82 -36.02 -0.80
N PRO A 33 -6.88 -35.73 -0.03
CA PRO A 33 -6.72 -35.26 1.35
C PRO A 33 -5.81 -36.20 2.17
N GLY A 34 -4.84 -35.63 2.89
CA GLY A 34 -3.91 -36.39 3.74
C GLY A 34 -2.66 -36.96 3.03
N THR A 35 -2.57 -36.90 1.68
CA THR A 35 -1.40 -37.43 0.95
C THR A 35 -0.21 -36.46 0.91
N MET A 36 -0.48 -35.16 1.00
CA MET A 36 0.58 -34.13 1.05
C MET A 36 0.77 -33.63 2.48
N LYS A 37 1.88 -34.02 3.10
CA LYS A 37 2.34 -33.42 4.35
C LYS A 37 3.27 -32.25 4.00
N GLN A 38 2.93 -31.06 4.51
CA GLN A 38 3.84 -29.91 4.39
C GLN A 38 5.04 -30.13 5.31
N SER A 39 6.25 -29.90 4.80
CA SER A 39 7.46 -29.88 5.63
C SER A 39 7.39 -28.76 6.67
N VAL A 40 8.23 -28.85 7.70
CA VAL A 40 8.31 -27.81 8.74
C VAL A 40 8.68 -26.47 8.12
N GLU A 41 9.65 -26.47 7.19
CA GLU A 41 10.07 -25.27 6.46
C GLU A 41 8.92 -24.67 5.63
N THR A 42 8.15 -25.50 4.93
CA THR A 42 6.99 -25.01 4.15
C THR A 42 5.96 -24.34 5.05
N LYS A 43 5.72 -24.89 6.25
CA LYS A 43 4.79 -24.29 7.23
C LYS A 43 5.34 -22.98 7.78
N LYS A 44 6.66 -22.91 8.07
CA LYS A 44 7.33 -21.68 8.53
C LYS A 44 7.19 -20.56 7.49
N ILE A 45 7.56 -20.84 6.24
CA ILE A 45 7.46 -19.87 5.13
C ILE A 45 6.00 -19.44 4.91
N ALA A 46 5.05 -20.37 4.95
CA ALA A 46 3.63 -20.06 4.81
C ALA A 46 3.12 -19.15 5.95
N GLY A 47 3.60 -19.36 7.18
CA GLY A 47 3.31 -18.51 8.33
C GLY A 47 3.83 -17.09 8.15
N GLU A 48 5.10 -16.93 7.75
CA GLU A 48 5.74 -15.64 7.49
C GLU A 48 5.03 -14.87 6.36
N PHE A 49 4.74 -15.54 5.26
CA PHE A 49 3.96 -14.96 4.17
C PHE A 49 2.54 -14.59 4.62
N GLY A 50 1.94 -15.36 5.54
CA GLY A 50 0.65 -15.07 6.15
C GLY A 50 0.65 -13.75 6.91
N VAL A 51 1.67 -13.47 7.72
CA VAL A 51 1.86 -12.20 8.45
C VAL A 51 2.00 -11.04 7.45
N ALA A 52 2.89 -11.18 6.47
CA ALA A 52 3.10 -10.16 5.43
C ALA A 52 1.81 -9.84 4.65
N SER A 53 1.05 -10.87 4.27
CA SER A 53 -0.22 -10.72 3.55
C SER A 53 -1.28 -9.98 4.39
N LYS A 54 -1.31 -10.22 5.70
CA LYS A 54 -2.21 -9.53 6.62
C LYS A 54 -1.84 -8.06 6.77
N LEU A 55 -0.56 -7.73 7.01
CA LEU A 55 -0.12 -6.34 7.09
C LEU A 55 -0.37 -5.59 5.77
N ALA A 56 -0.03 -6.19 4.63
CA ALA A 56 -0.31 -5.62 3.32
C ALA A 56 -1.82 -5.40 3.10
N ARG A 57 -2.69 -6.28 3.61
CA ARG A 57 -4.14 -6.09 3.59
C ARG A 57 -4.57 -4.88 4.42
N TYR A 58 -4.01 -4.67 5.61
CA TYR A 58 -4.33 -3.53 6.45
C TYR A 58 -3.87 -2.22 5.83
N ILE A 59 -2.64 -2.15 5.32
CA ILE A 59 -2.12 -0.99 4.57
C ILE A 59 -3.05 -0.65 3.39
N ARG A 60 -3.43 -1.64 2.58
CA ARG A 60 -4.33 -1.44 1.45
C ARG A 60 -5.73 -0.99 1.89
N THR A 61 -6.24 -1.53 2.99
CA THR A 61 -7.57 -1.18 3.50
C THR A 61 -7.61 0.25 4.01
N MET A 62 -6.53 0.72 4.66
CA MET A 62 -6.36 2.10 5.11
C MET A 62 -6.61 3.10 3.97
N PHE A 63 -6.08 2.84 2.78
CA PHE A 63 -6.18 3.74 1.63
C PHE A 63 -7.28 3.38 0.63
N LYS A 64 -8.19 2.46 1.00
CA LYS A 64 -9.24 1.96 0.10
C LYS A 64 -10.11 3.07 -0.52
N TYR A 65 -10.46 4.08 0.25
CA TYR A 65 -11.30 5.18 -0.23
C TYR A 65 -10.56 6.15 -1.14
N ASP A 66 -9.23 6.24 -0.99
CA ASP A 66 -8.41 7.10 -1.83
C ASP A 66 -8.08 6.46 -3.18
N THR A 67 -7.93 5.14 -3.23
CA THR A 67 -7.78 4.41 -4.49
C THR A 67 -9.05 4.38 -5.34
N GLY A 68 -10.22 4.51 -4.70
CA GLY A 68 -11.52 4.51 -5.38
C GLY A 68 -11.86 3.18 -6.04
N ILE A 69 -12.68 3.25 -7.10
CA ILE A 69 -13.13 2.07 -7.87
C ILE A 69 -12.07 1.55 -8.84
N TYR A 70 -11.10 2.39 -9.21
CA TYR A 70 -10.04 2.04 -10.16
C TYR A 70 -8.91 1.34 -9.43
N ARG A 71 -8.97 0.00 -9.38
CA ARG A 71 -7.96 -0.82 -8.71
C ARG A 71 -7.18 -1.64 -9.72
N ASP A 72 -5.89 -1.77 -9.48
CA ASP A 72 -5.09 -2.79 -10.10
C ASP A 72 -5.24 -4.09 -9.30
N THR A 73 -5.70 -5.14 -9.98
CA THR A 73 -5.90 -6.46 -9.35
C THR A 73 -4.60 -7.11 -8.86
N GLU A 74 -3.44 -6.64 -9.32
CA GLU A 74 -2.12 -7.15 -8.93
C GLU A 74 -1.44 -6.30 -7.86
N MET A 75 -1.99 -5.14 -7.53
CA MET A 75 -1.43 -4.26 -6.51
C MET A 75 -1.24 -4.98 -5.17
N HIS A 76 -2.20 -5.84 -4.79
CA HIS A 76 -2.10 -6.58 -3.53
C HIS A 76 -0.92 -7.56 -3.52
N ASN A 77 -0.62 -8.21 -4.65
CA ASN A 77 0.53 -9.12 -4.75
C ASN A 77 1.83 -8.33 -4.61
N ARG A 78 1.97 -7.21 -5.34
CA ARG A 78 3.17 -6.36 -5.27
C ARG A 78 3.40 -5.86 -3.86
N LEU A 79 2.37 -5.33 -3.22
CA LEU A 79 2.48 -4.84 -1.84
C LEU A 79 2.84 -5.98 -0.86
N THR A 80 2.23 -7.16 -1.02
CA THR A 80 2.53 -8.31 -0.15
C THR A 80 3.97 -8.78 -0.31
N VAL A 81 4.50 -8.77 -1.53
CA VAL A 81 5.91 -9.16 -1.81
C VAL A 81 6.86 -8.19 -1.11
N GLU A 82 6.66 -6.87 -1.24
CA GLU A 82 7.52 -5.87 -0.61
C GLU A 82 7.43 -5.93 0.92
N VAL A 83 6.22 -6.06 1.48
CA VAL A 83 6.06 -6.26 2.94
C VAL A 83 6.74 -7.55 3.41
N HIS A 84 6.66 -8.64 2.63
CA HIS A 84 7.31 -9.89 2.97
C HIS A 84 8.83 -9.77 2.98
N HIS A 85 9.41 -9.10 1.97
CA HIS A 85 10.86 -8.83 1.92
C HIS A 85 11.31 -7.99 3.12
N SER A 86 10.58 -6.93 3.47
CA SER A 86 10.85 -6.10 4.65
C SER A 86 10.83 -6.91 5.94
N LEU A 87 9.80 -7.74 6.13
CA LEU A 87 9.68 -8.57 7.33
C LEU A 87 10.75 -9.66 7.43
N LEU A 88 11.16 -10.25 6.30
CA LEU A 88 12.26 -11.22 6.29
C LEU A 88 13.59 -10.57 6.68
N ALA A 89 13.84 -9.35 6.21
CA ALA A 89 15.11 -8.65 6.48
C ALA A 89 15.27 -8.24 7.95
N CYS A 90 14.16 -7.99 8.67
CA CYS A 90 14.19 -7.57 10.07
C CYS A 90 13.88 -8.70 11.06
N LYS A 91 13.75 -9.94 10.58
CA LYS A 91 13.47 -11.08 11.44
C LYS A 91 14.75 -11.62 12.06
N ASN A 92 14.81 -11.65 13.39
CA ASN A 92 15.86 -12.32 14.11
C ASN A 92 15.63 -13.86 14.04
N GLU A 93 16.62 -14.62 13.55
CA GLU A 93 16.50 -16.07 13.35
C GLU A 93 16.50 -16.86 14.67
N GLU A 94 17.19 -16.35 15.71
CA GLU A 94 17.31 -17.03 16.99
C GLU A 94 16.07 -16.86 17.85
N THR A 95 15.54 -15.64 17.92
CA THR A 95 14.40 -15.31 18.78
C THR A 95 13.06 -15.43 18.05
N ALA A 96 13.08 -15.50 16.72
CA ALA A 96 11.90 -15.41 15.84
C ALA A 96 11.10 -14.09 15.95
N PHE A 97 11.64 -13.08 16.66
CA PHE A 97 11.06 -11.72 16.73
C PHE A 97 11.44 -10.87 15.53
N TYR A 98 10.69 -9.79 15.33
CA TYR A 98 10.98 -8.78 14.33
C TYR A 98 11.63 -7.58 15.02
N GLU A 99 12.82 -7.22 14.57
CA GLU A 99 13.57 -6.05 15.02
C GLU A 99 13.40 -4.94 14.00
N PHE A 100 12.48 -4.02 14.27
CA PHE A 100 12.11 -2.98 13.34
C PHE A 100 13.03 -1.77 13.46
N GLU A 101 13.68 -1.39 12.35
CA GLU A 101 14.44 -0.16 12.20
C GLU A 101 13.64 0.89 11.43
N GLU A 102 14.10 2.15 11.44
CA GLU A 102 13.40 3.26 10.79
C GLU A 102 13.10 2.98 9.31
N ASP A 103 14.04 2.39 8.60
CA ASP A 103 13.98 2.14 7.15
C ASP A 103 13.51 0.73 6.74
N THR A 104 13.12 -0.10 7.71
CA THR A 104 12.66 -1.48 7.47
C THR A 104 11.68 -1.60 6.30
N PHE A 105 10.79 -0.63 6.13
CA PHE A 105 9.75 -0.64 5.10
C PHE A 105 10.03 0.30 3.91
N ASP A 106 11.26 0.75 3.70
CA ASP A 106 11.60 1.66 2.59
C ASP A 106 11.29 1.06 1.22
N SER A 107 11.36 -0.27 1.06
CA SER A 107 11.00 -0.96 -0.18
C SER A 107 9.57 -0.70 -0.64
N LEU A 108 8.65 -0.39 0.28
CA LEU A 108 7.26 -0.05 -0.05
C LEU A 108 7.15 1.19 -0.92
N THR A 109 8.15 2.08 -0.93
CA THR A 109 8.17 3.28 -1.78
C THR A 109 8.16 2.97 -3.27
N THR A 110 8.44 1.73 -3.66
CA THR A 110 8.37 1.28 -5.06
C THR A 110 6.95 0.93 -5.51
N VAL A 111 5.99 0.84 -4.57
CA VAL A 111 4.65 0.32 -4.84
C VAL A 111 3.73 1.39 -5.40
N GLU A 112 3.39 1.24 -6.67
CA GLU A 112 2.35 2.02 -7.35
C GLU A 112 0.99 1.33 -7.22
N HIS A 113 -0.06 2.08 -6.86
CA HIS A 113 -1.43 1.53 -6.76
C HIS A 113 -2.00 1.15 -8.13
N LEU A 114 -1.58 1.86 -9.18
CA LEU A 114 -2.02 1.66 -10.56
C LEU A 114 -0.84 1.65 -11.52
N ILE A 115 -0.42 0.49 -12.00
CA ILE A 115 0.69 0.36 -12.97
C ILE A 115 0.43 1.14 -14.27
N LYS A 116 -0.83 1.18 -14.72
CA LYS A 116 -1.21 1.88 -15.96
C LYS A 116 -1.22 3.41 -15.81
N SER A 117 -1.18 3.93 -14.59
CA SER A 117 -1.15 5.36 -14.30
C SER A 117 -0.27 5.63 -13.08
N GLN A 118 1.03 5.64 -13.30
CA GLN A 118 2.03 5.76 -12.26
C GLN A 118 2.18 7.20 -11.79
N VAL A 119 2.25 7.42 -10.47
CA VAL A 119 2.52 8.74 -9.88
C VAL A 119 3.88 9.26 -10.33
N ARG A 120 4.89 8.39 -10.40
CA ARG A 120 6.27 8.74 -10.82
C ARG A 120 6.35 9.26 -12.25
N LYS A 121 5.39 8.90 -13.11
CA LYS A 121 5.30 9.44 -14.49
C LYS A 121 4.49 10.73 -14.58
N ARG A 122 3.81 11.12 -13.50
CA ARG A 122 2.96 12.31 -13.44
C ARG A 122 3.60 13.46 -12.68
N LEU A 123 4.42 13.15 -11.67
CA LEU A 123 5.22 14.12 -10.95
C LEU A 123 6.60 14.23 -11.59
N TYR A 124 7.04 15.45 -11.88
CA TYR A 124 8.42 15.66 -12.38
C TYR A 124 9.47 15.37 -11.31
N ARG A 125 9.11 15.57 -10.04
CA ARG A 125 9.89 15.16 -8.88
C ARG A 125 8.98 14.57 -7.83
N LEU A 126 9.41 13.49 -7.21
CA LEU A 126 8.76 12.96 -6.02
C LEU A 126 8.97 13.94 -4.85
N PRO A 127 8.03 14.04 -3.92
CA PRO A 127 8.22 14.86 -2.72
C PRO A 127 9.35 14.30 -1.87
N THR A 128 9.97 15.19 -1.12
CA THR A 128 10.87 14.82 -0.04
C THR A 128 10.07 14.68 1.24
N VAL A 129 10.27 13.60 1.98
CA VAL A 129 9.68 13.41 3.30
C VAL A 129 10.75 13.72 4.34
N ILE A 130 10.47 14.69 5.20
CA ILE A 130 11.38 15.14 6.26
C ILE A 130 10.66 14.89 7.58
N ARG A 131 11.36 14.29 8.53
CA ARG A 131 10.85 14.08 9.89
C ARG A 131 11.69 14.87 10.90
N GLU A 132 11.00 15.59 11.79
CA GLU A 132 11.57 16.32 12.91
C GLU A 132 10.73 16.03 14.17
N GLY A 133 11.22 15.15 15.04
CA GLY A 133 10.47 14.63 16.17
C GLY A 133 9.19 13.91 15.71
N GLU A 134 8.04 14.33 16.23
CA GLU A 134 6.72 13.82 15.85
C GLU A 134 6.15 14.45 14.57
N ILE A 135 6.84 15.43 13.98
CA ILE A 135 6.35 16.13 12.81
C ILE A 135 6.94 15.51 11.55
N VAL A 136 6.07 15.10 10.64
CA VAL A 136 6.43 14.63 9.31
C VAL A 136 5.93 15.61 8.26
N THR A 137 6.86 16.15 7.48
CA THR A 137 6.59 17.11 6.40
C THR A 137 6.81 16.46 5.05
N VAL A 138 5.77 16.45 4.23
CA VAL A 138 5.85 16.03 2.81
C VAL A 138 6.00 17.27 1.96
N ARG A 139 7.20 17.52 1.48
CA ARG A 139 7.59 18.73 0.75
C ARG A 139 7.68 18.48 -0.75
N PHE A 140 6.90 19.24 -1.50
CA PHE A 140 6.99 19.33 -2.95
C PHE A 140 7.76 20.59 -3.32
N LYS A 141 8.97 20.43 -3.83
CA LYS A 141 9.76 21.56 -4.32
C LYS A 141 9.16 22.11 -5.61
N ASN A 142 8.97 23.40 -5.64
CA ASN A 142 8.53 24.11 -6.84
C ASN A 142 9.75 24.41 -7.73
N ASP A 143 9.64 24.05 -8.99
CA ASP A 143 10.56 24.52 -10.02
C ASP A 143 9.85 25.62 -10.81
N SER A 144 10.29 26.87 -10.64
CA SER A 144 9.69 28.04 -11.30
C SER A 144 9.64 27.93 -12.84
N ARG A 145 10.41 27.02 -13.41
CA ARG A 145 10.49 26.79 -14.85
C ARG A 145 9.55 25.69 -15.35
N ARG A 146 9.03 24.82 -14.48
CA ARG A 146 8.19 23.69 -14.87
C ARG A 146 7.03 23.52 -13.91
N SER A 147 5.87 23.16 -14.44
CA SER A 147 4.77 22.69 -13.59
C SER A 147 5.23 21.48 -12.79
N MET A 148 4.91 21.43 -11.49
CA MET A 148 5.20 20.28 -10.61
C MET A 148 4.60 18.97 -11.16
N LEU A 149 3.53 19.07 -11.91
CA LEU A 149 2.68 17.96 -12.31
C LEU A 149 2.46 17.95 -13.83
N GLN A 150 2.55 16.75 -14.41
CA GLN A 150 2.15 16.51 -15.80
C GLN A 150 0.63 16.34 -15.88
N PHE A 151 -0.02 17.14 -16.71
CA PHE A 151 -1.45 17.06 -16.96
C PHE A 151 -1.74 16.24 -18.22
N PRO A 152 -2.39 15.06 -18.09
CA PRO A 152 -2.75 14.28 -19.27
C PRO A 152 -3.86 14.97 -20.08
N GLY A 153 -3.71 14.96 -21.38
CA GLY A 153 -4.70 15.29 -22.40
C GLY A 153 -5.72 16.38 -22.05
N MET A 154 -6.97 16.00 -21.90
CA MET A 154 -8.11 16.92 -21.69
C MET A 154 -8.24 17.45 -20.24
N SER A 155 -7.35 17.11 -19.32
CA SER A 155 -7.44 17.58 -17.95
C SER A 155 -7.07 19.07 -17.83
N THR A 156 -7.84 19.80 -17.05
CA THR A 156 -7.59 21.22 -16.73
C THR A 156 -7.12 21.41 -15.31
N GLY A 157 -7.26 20.37 -14.46
CA GLY A 157 -6.84 20.42 -13.09
C GLY A 157 -6.59 19.02 -12.51
N CYS A 158 -5.97 19.01 -11.34
CA CYS A 158 -5.68 17.82 -10.56
C CYS A 158 -5.89 18.07 -9.07
N LYS A 159 -6.55 17.14 -8.37
CA LYS A 159 -6.56 17.09 -6.92
C LYS A 159 -5.40 16.21 -6.49
N LEU A 160 -4.38 16.81 -5.90
CA LEU A 160 -3.32 16.14 -5.17
C LEU A 160 -3.80 15.88 -3.75
N THR A 161 -3.72 14.64 -3.29
CA THR A 161 -4.03 14.27 -1.91
C THR A 161 -2.83 13.51 -1.33
N VAL A 162 -2.38 13.93 -0.16
CA VAL A 162 -1.42 13.20 0.68
C VAL A 162 -2.21 12.54 1.80
N SER A 163 -2.10 11.23 1.92
CA SER A 163 -2.78 10.44 2.95
C SER A 163 -1.74 9.69 3.77
N VAL A 164 -1.85 9.75 5.10
CA VAL A 164 -0.93 9.08 6.03
C VAL A 164 -1.71 8.07 6.87
N GLY A 165 -1.29 6.82 6.81
CA GLY A 165 -1.77 5.75 7.68
C GLY A 165 -0.74 5.46 8.76
N LEU A 166 -1.21 5.18 9.99
CA LEU A 166 -0.38 4.82 11.14
C LEU A 166 -0.70 3.42 11.61
N PHE A 167 0.34 2.65 11.94
CA PHE A 167 0.26 1.27 12.38
C PHE A 167 1.19 1.07 13.58
N ARG A 168 0.65 0.65 14.71
CA ARG A 168 1.42 0.22 15.89
C ARG A 168 1.66 -1.29 15.75
N LEU A 169 2.83 -1.66 15.26
CA LEU A 169 3.12 -3.07 15.00
C LEU A 169 3.25 -3.88 16.29
N ALA A 170 3.81 -3.28 17.35
CA ALA A 170 3.96 -3.94 18.66
C ALA A 170 2.62 -4.43 19.23
N ASP A 171 1.57 -3.61 19.13
CA ASP A 171 0.26 -3.89 19.75
C ASP A 171 -0.79 -4.37 18.75
N GLY A 172 -0.44 -4.46 17.48
CA GLY A 172 -1.39 -4.82 16.44
C GLY A 172 -2.53 -3.80 16.29
N LEU A 173 -2.23 -2.51 16.37
CA LEU A 173 -3.20 -1.42 16.23
C LEU A 173 -2.94 -0.59 14.98
N MET A 174 -3.99 0.00 14.43
CA MET A 174 -3.90 1.00 13.36
C MET A 174 -4.93 2.11 13.59
N ILE A 175 -4.70 3.29 13.00
CA ILE A 175 -5.74 4.33 13.04
C ILE A 175 -6.93 3.91 12.18
N SER A 176 -8.14 4.29 12.60
CA SER A 176 -9.38 3.91 11.91
C SER A 176 -9.52 4.57 10.54
N THR A 177 -8.99 5.77 10.39
CA THR A 177 -9.03 6.56 9.16
C THR A 177 -7.69 7.25 8.91
N PRO A 178 -7.19 7.29 7.66
CA PRO A 178 -5.93 7.96 7.37
C PRO A 178 -6.05 9.47 7.53
N MET A 179 -4.99 10.11 8.02
CA MET A 179 -4.86 11.57 8.00
C MET A 179 -4.73 12.05 6.56
N LYS A 180 -5.42 13.12 6.19
CA LYS A 180 -5.44 13.59 4.79
C LYS A 180 -5.28 15.08 4.69
N LYS A 181 -4.44 15.49 3.76
CA LYS A 181 -4.35 16.87 3.29
C LYS A 181 -4.33 16.88 1.77
N GLY A 182 -4.92 17.88 1.16
CA GLY A 182 -4.98 17.92 -0.29
C GLY A 182 -5.11 19.32 -0.85
N LEU A 183 -4.71 19.47 -2.11
CA LEU A 183 -4.75 20.72 -2.84
C LEU A 183 -5.28 20.48 -4.26
N LYS A 184 -6.07 21.44 -4.76
CA LYS A 184 -6.49 21.48 -6.16
C LYS A 184 -5.48 22.29 -6.95
N LEU A 185 -4.83 21.65 -7.91
CA LEU A 185 -3.87 22.25 -8.84
C LEU A 185 -4.55 22.50 -10.18
N GLN A 186 -4.30 23.65 -10.77
CA GLN A 186 -4.80 24.01 -12.11
C GLN A 186 -3.66 23.98 -13.12
N LYS A 187 -3.92 23.48 -14.31
CA LYS A 187 -2.93 23.31 -15.38
C LYS A 187 -2.23 24.63 -15.75
N TYR A 188 -2.97 25.73 -15.75
CA TYR A 188 -2.47 27.04 -16.20
C TYR A 188 -2.18 28.01 -15.04
N LYS A 189 -2.24 27.51 -13.80
CA LYS A 189 -1.94 28.31 -12.61
C LYS A 189 -0.80 27.62 -11.85
N PRO A 190 0.45 27.90 -12.21
CA PRO A 190 1.60 27.28 -11.52
C PRO A 190 1.63 27.70 -10.05
N LEU A 191 2.17 26.84 -9.23
CA LEU A 191 2.51 27.19 -7.86
C LEU A 191 3.72 28.14 -7.88
N HIS A 192 3.69 29.14 -7.03
CA HIS A 192 4.80 30.11 -6.90
C HIS A 192 5.74 29.81 -5.73
N ALA A 193 5.40 28.85 -4.89
CA ALA A 193 6.18 28.46 -3.71
C ALA A 193 6.20 26.93 -3.56
N ASP A 194 7.11 26.44 -2.72
CA ASP A 194 7.12 25.06 -2.25
C ASP A 194 5.80 24.75 -1.54
N LEU A 195 5.38 23.50 -1.62
CA LEU A 195 4.15 23.03 -1.01
C LEU A 195 4.47 21.99 0.07
N ASP A 196 4.16 22.32 1.31
CA ASP A 196 4.38 21.47 2.47
C ASP A 196 3.06 20.93 3.03
N PHE A 197 3.02 19.63 3.24
CA PHE A 197 1.95 18.95 3.98
C PHE A 197 2.54 18.41 5.27
N VAL A 198 2.11 18.98 6.40
CA VAL A 198 2.63 18.65 7.73
C VAL A 198 1.65 17.73 8.46
N PHE A 199 2.15 16.66 9.05
CA PHE A 199 1.39 15.67 9.82
C PHE A 199 2.08 15.43 11.16
N LYS A 200 1.28 15.21 12.21
CA LYS A 200 1.80 14.74 13.50
C LYS A 200 1.76 13.22 13.50
N VAL A 201 2.90 12.58 13.75
CA VAL A 201 3.08 11.12 13.76
C VAL A 201 3.69 10.72 15.09
N PRO A 202 3.00 9.93 15.92
CA PRO A 202 3.52 9.48 17.20
C PRO A 202 4.78 8.62 17.05
N GLU A 203 5.57 8.50 18.12
CA GLU A 203 6.69 7.58 18.20
C GLU A 203 6.23 6.12 18.24
N GLY A 204 7.13 5.17 17.95
CA GLY A 204 6.85 3.72 17.94
C GLY A 204 5.85 3.25 16.88
N CYS A 205 5.60 4.04 15.83
CA CYS A 205 4.62 3.73 14.80
C CYS A 205 5.25 3.57 13.42
N LEU A 206 4.78 2.59 12.65
CA LEU A 206 4.95 2.59 11.20
C LEU A 206 3.99 3.63 10.60
N TYR A 207 4.52 4.66 9.93
CA TYR A 207 3.73 5.53 9.09
C TYR A 207 3.91 5.18 7.61
N VAL A 208 2.81 5.16 6.89
CA VAL A 208 2.79 4.94 5.45
C VAL A 208 2.15 6.15 4.79
N ILE A 209 2.90 6.82 3.91
CA ILE A 209 2.44 8.01 3.19
C ILE A 209 2.13 7.64 1.76
N CYS A 210 0.89 7.88 1.35
CA CYS A 210 0.43 7.67 -0.01
C CYS A 210 0.09 8.99 -0.69
N LEU A 211 0.45 9.09 -1.96
CA LEU A 211 0.05 10.18 -2.85
C LEU A 211 -1.05 9.71 -3.78
N PHE A 212 -2.08 10.54 -3.95
CA PHE A 212 -3.16 10.29 -4.90
C PHE A 212 -3.36 11.50 -5.80
N LEU A 213 -3.43 11.26 -7.10
CA LEU A 213 -3.68 12.24 -8.14
C LEU A 213 -5.01 11.91 -8.81
N ARG A 214 -5.96 12.85 -8.77
CA ARG A 214 -7.24 12.72 -9.44
C ARG A 214 -7.43 13.91 -10.37
N TYR A 215 -7.54 13.63 -11.66
CA TYR A 215 -7.66 14.67 -12.67
C TYR A 215 -9.11 15.03 -12.96
N TYR A 216 -9.33 16.31 -13.28
CA TYR A 216 -10.64 16.82 -13.62
C TYR A 216 -10.57 17.78 -14.82
N ARG A 217 -11.72 17.95 -15.49
CA ARG A 217 -11.93 18.94 -16.53
C ARG A 217 -13.03 19.90 -16.06
N ALA A 218 -12.75 21.19 -16.04
CA ALA A 218 -13.56 22.17 -15.33
C ALA A 218 -13.79 21.74 -13.87
N SER A 219 -14.96 21.42 -13.41
CA SER A 219 -15.23 20.91 -12.06
C SER A 219 -15.59 19.42 -12.01
N VAL A 220 -15.59 18.74 -13.17
CA VAL A 220 -16.00 17.34 -13.29
C VAL A 220 -14.78 16.42 -13.18
N LEU A 221 -14.86 15.44 -12.28
CA LEU A 221 -13.84 14.40 -12.14
C LEU A 221 -13.82 13.54 -13.40
N LEU A 222 -12.63 13.33 -13.95
CA LEU A 222 -12.47 12.48 -15.14
C LEU A 222 -12.49 11.01 -14.72
N GLU A 223 -13.28 10.20 -15.39
CA GLU A 223 -13.42 8.78 -15.14
C GLU A 223 -12.41 7.96 -15.93
N GLY A 224 -11.99 6.83 -15.36
CA GLY A 224 -11.08 5.87 -15.98
C GLY A 224 -9.69 5.86 -15.35
N VAL A 225 -9.01 4.71 -15.48
CA VAL A 225 -7.72 4.42 -14.85
C VAL A 225 -6.65 5.47 -15.14
N LYS A 226 -6.61 5.99 -16.37
CA LYS A 226 -5.60 6.99 -16.80
C LYS A 226 -5.67 8.33 -16.06
N TRP A 227 -6.79 8.63 -15.42
CA TRP A 227 -7.04 9.89 -14.71
C TRP A 227 -6.84 9.79 -13.19
N HIS A 228 -6.48 8.60 -12.73
CA HIS A 228 -6.21 8.33 -11.33
C HIS A 228 -4.83 7.74 -11.20
N ALA A 229 -4.03 8.25 -10.30
CA ALA A 229 -2.74 7.67 -9.95
C ALA A 229 -2.61 7.63 -8.43
N GLY A 230 -1.91 6.63 -7.93
CA GLY A 230 -1.64 6.51 -6.50
C GLY A 230 -0.38 5.70 -6.28
N ALA A 231 0.43 6.12 -5.31
CA ALA A 231 1.66 5.42 -4.93
C ALA A 231 1.99 5.64 -3.46
N ILE A 232 2.70 4.70 -2.87
CA ILE A 232 3.38 4.89 -1.60
C ILE A 232 4.65 5.72 -1.87
N CYS A 233 4.82 6.83 -1.18
CA CYS A 233 6.00 7.69 -1.32
C CYS A 233 6.96 7.62 -0.13
N SER A 234 6.51 7.10 1.01
CA SER A 234 7.34 6.82 2.18
C SER A 234 6.64 5.81 3.08
N ALA A 235 7.41 4.93 3.68
CA ALA A 235 6.96 4.02 4.72
C ALA A 235 8.12 3.82 5.70
N LYS A 236 8.01 4.38 6.90
CA LYS A 236 9.09 4.35 7.90
C LYS A 236 8.53 4.13 9.29
N ILE A 237 9.37 3.61 10.17
CA ILE A 237 9.05 3.47 11.58
C ILE A 237 9.63 4.67 12.34
N THR A 238 8.81 5.27 13.18
CA THR A 238 9.29 6.31 14.09
C THR A 238 10.05 5.66 15.24
N PRO A 239 11.27 6.12 15.57
CA PRO A 239 11.97 5.63 16.73
C PRO A 239 11.25 6.02 18.03
N GLY A 240 11.63 5.36 19.11
CA GLY A 240 11.03 5.57 20.42
C GLY A 240 9.86 4.63 20.70
N ASP A 241 9.38 4.70 21.95
CA ASP A 241 8.23 3.94 22.41
C ASP A 241 6.95 4.75 22.22
N PHE A 242 5.87 4.05 21.92
CA PHE A 242 4.58 4.71 21.76
C PHE A 242 4.07 5.23 23.12
N GLU A 243 3.89 6.52 23.20
CA GLU A 243 3.12 7.15 24.27
C GLU A 243 1.63 7.22 23.89
N ASP A 244 0.75 7.23 24.91
CA ASP A 244 -0.70 7.21 24.65
C ASP A 244 -1.13 8.45 23.85
N ASP A 245 -1.72 8.19 22.71
CA ASP A 245 -2.13 9.22 21.74
C ASP A 245 -3.64 9.33 21.70
N HIS A 246 -4.17 10.36 22.32
CA HIS A 246 -5.61 10.66 22.35
C HIS A 246 -6.12 11.37 21.07
N GLN A 247 -5.22 11.72 20.13
CA GLN A 247 -5.61 12.44 18.91
C GLN A 247 -6.18 11.51 17.84
N HIS A 248 -5.80 10.22 17.85
CA HIS A 248 -6.22 9.25 16.85
C HIS A 248 -7.11 8.16 17.46
N HIS A 249 -8.09 7.74 16.70
CA HIS A 249 -8.91 6.59 17.06
C HIS A 249 -8.24 5.31 16.56
N TRP A 250 -7.70 4.53 17.50
CA TRP A 250 -7.00 3.28 17.24
C TRP A 250 -7.96 2.10 17.20
N ILE A 251 -7.77 1.21 16.22
CA ILE A 251 -8.54 -0.03 16.07
C ILE A 251 -7.60 -1.22 15.97
N LYS A 252 -8.04 -2.37 16.43
CA LYS A 252 -7.24 -3.61 16.35
C LYS A 252 -7.09 -4.10 14.92
N MET A 253 -5.93 -4.64 14.60
CA MET A 253 -5.63 -5.47 13.44
C MET A 253 -5.70 -6.94 13.89
N PRO A 254 -6.89 -7.58 13.89
CA PRO A 254 -7.01 -8.96 14.37
C PRO A 254 -6.09 -9.89 13.59
N ASP A 255 -5.58 -10.90 14.26
CA ASP A 255 -4.69 -11.93 13.72
C ASP A 255 -3.32 -11.42 13.23
N LEU A 256 -2.90 -10.22 13.57
CA LEU A 256 -1.57 -9.70 13.28
C LEU A 256 -0.77 -9.58 14.58
N HIS A 257 0.16 -10.49 14.78
CA HIS A 257 1.05 -10.51 15.93
C HIS A 257 2.49 -10.54 15.44
N PHE A 258 3.28 -9.54 15.81
CA PHE A 258 4.71 -9.47 15.54
C PHE A 258 5.54 -9.89 16.75
N ILE A 259 4.91 -9.94 17.93
CA ILE A 259 5.49 -10.46 19.17
C ILE A 259 4.72 -11.74 19.50
N PRO A 260 5.39 -12.88 19.80
CA PRO A 260 4.69 -14.06 20.23
C PRO A 260 3.91 -13.76 21.52
N PRO A 261 2.76 -14.40 21.72
CA PRO A 261 2.06 -14.32 22.98
C PRO A 261 2.99 -14.84 24.08
N SER A 262 3.16 -14.02 25.11
CA SER A 262 3.87 -14.36 26.35
C SER A 262 3.25 -15.57 27.03
#